data_8f8fbb9cb365f36799720c558a1db7c4
#
_entry.id   8f8fbb9cb365f36799720c558a1db7c4
#
_cell.length_a   1.000
_cell.length_b   1.000
_cell.length_c   1.000
_cell.angle_alpha   90.00
_cell.angle_beta   90.00
_cell.angle_gamma   90.00
#
_symmetry.space_group_name_H-M   'P 1'
#
loop_
_entity.id
_entity.type
_entity.pdbx_description
1 polymer ?
#
loop_
_entity_poly.entity_id
_entity_poly.type
_entity_poly.pdbx_seq_one_letter_code
_entity_poly.pdbx_strand_id
1 'polypeptide(L)'
;MIGYYVKAENLKFKRTFSRKMIFIVPLINICFAFLMNPGFFVAGTYNWWSIIFMPVMIALLCALSHQKEKKASNYNGIFSSPVQLHMVWYAKISVIALYSLASQAVFLGFMVVMQFVIPQFSSIHLTVIAANLLLWLTTLWEIPICLWIARKFGFISAVLFNMLGSIVLGIMSASSPFWWLNPWSWPIRVMCPTIGIHPNGVPLENGDPLTSWVVVPPAVVLSVVLFAILARLTRRSFSPAVDRKSIKREAG
;
A
#
# COMPACT_ATOMS: atom_id res chain seq x y z
N MET A 1 5.60 -24.58 -7.49
CA MET A 1 5.98 -24.63 -6.04
C MET A 1 5.51 -23.41 -5.25
N ILE A 2 5.73 -22.17 -5.68
CA ILE A 2 5.32 -20.96 -4.92
C ILE A 2 3.81 -20.89 -4.61
N GLY A 3 2.95 -21.41 -5.49
CA GLY A 3 1.50 -21.39 -5.30
C GLY A 3 1.01 -22.08 -4.03
N TYR A 4 1.67 -23.14 -3.58
CA TYR A 4 1.34 -23.81 -2.31
C TYR A 4 1.63 -22.90 -1.12
N TYR A 5 2.76 -22.20 -1.12
CA TYR A 5 3.11 -21.22 -0.09
C TYR A 5 2.13 -20.05 -0.05
N VAL A 6 1.76 -19.52 -1.22
CA VAL A 6 0.75 -18.45 -1.34
C VAL A 6 -0.61 -18.92 -0.81
N LYS A 7 -1.05 -20.14 -1.15
CA LYS A 7 -2.29 -20.71 -0.63
C LYS A 7 -2.25 -20.88 0.89
N ALA A 8 -1.14 -21.37 1.44
CA ALA A 8 -0.94 -21.51 2.87
C ALA A 8 -0.97 -20.16 3.60
N GLU A 9 -0.27 -19.14 3.08
CA GLU A 9 -0.30 -17.80 3.65
C GLU A 9 -1.68 -17.14 3.53
N ASN A 10 -2.38 -17.32 2.41
CA ASN A 10 -3.75 -16.82 2.24
C ASN A 10 -4.74 -17.44 3.25
N LEU A 11 -4.58 -18.72 3.59
CA LEU A 11 -5.39 -19.37 4.63
C LEU A 11 -5.23 -18.71 6.00
N LYS A 12 -4.05 -18.16 6.29
CA LYS A 12 -3.80 -17.42 7.54
C LYS A 12 -4.60 -16.11 7.60
N PHE A 13 -4.89 -15.47 6.47
CA PHE A 13 -5.72 -14.27 6.39
C PHE A 13 -7.23 -14.59 6.43
N LYS A 14 -7.62 -15.83 6.11
CA LYS A 14 -9.02 -16.26 6.15
C LYS A 14 -9.58 -16.12 7.58
N ARG A 15 -10.77 -15.53 7.71
CA ARG A 15 -11.45 -15.28 8.99
C ARG A 15 -10.72 -14.31 9.93
N THR A 16 -9.83 -13.46 9.42
CA THR A 16 -9.15 -12.44 10.21
C THR A 16 -9.64 -11.03 9.86
N PHE A 17 -9.31 -10.06 10.70
CA PHE A 17 -9.59 -8.64 10.46
C PHE A 17 -8.93 -8.15 9.15
N SER A 18 -7.75 -8.67 8.80
CA SER A 18 -7.06 -8.33 7.55
C SER A 18 -7.93 -8.52 6.30
N ARG A 19 -8.77 -9.56 6.27
CA ARG A 19 -9.71 -9.78 5.16
C ARG A 19 -10.84 -8.75 5.13
N LYS A 20 -11.30 -8.32 6.30
CA LYS A 20 -12.36 -7.30 6.42
C LYS A 20 -11.86 -5.93 5.97
N MET A 21 -10.58 -5.63 6.14
CA MET A 21 -9.96 -4.37 5.72
C MET A 21 -10.10 -4.11 4.21
N ILE A 22 -10.20 -5.15 3.37
CA ILE A 22 -10.43 -5.01 1.92
C ILE A 22 -11.66 -4.15 1.63
N PHE A 23 -12.70 -4.25 2.47
CA PHE A 23 -13.96 -3.52 2.30
C PHE A 23 -14.04 -2.29 3.23
N ILE A 24 -13.59 -2.42 4.47
CA ILE A 24 -13.76 -1.39 5.50
C ILE A 24 -12.93 -0.14 5.15
N VAL A 25 -11.68 -0.30 4.72
CA VAL A 25 -10.80 0.85 4.46
C VAL A 25 -11.27 1.67 3.27
N PRO A 26 -11.62 1.09 2.09
CA PRO A 26 -12.24 1.85 1.01
C PRO A 26 -13.54 2.54 1.40
N LEU A 27 -14.40 1.85 2.16
CA LEU A 27 -15.67 2.43 2.62
C LEU A 27 -15.45 3.65 3.52
N ILE A 28 -14.53 3.54 4.49
CA ILE A 28 -14.20 4.68 5.37
C ILE A 28 -13.64 5.84 4.54
N ASN A 29 -12.77 5.59 3.56
CA ASN A 29 -12.24 6.64 2.71
C ASN A 29 -13.34 7.37 1.93
N ILE A 30 -14.27 6.64 1.33
CA ILE A 30 -15.38 7.22 0.56
C ILE A 30 -16.29 8.06 1.46
N CYS A 31 -16.67 7.52 2.62
CA CYS A 31 -17.48 8.27 3.59
C CYS A 31 -16.73 9.53 4.06
N PHE A 32 -15.45 9.42 4.35
CA PHE A 32 -14.63 10.54 4.79
C PHE A 32 -14.51 11.62 3.72
N ALA A 33 -14.21 11.27 2.48
CA ALA A 33 -14.10 12.20 1.37
C ALA A 33 -15.44 12.91 1.07
N PHE A 34 -16.55 12.17 1.15
CA PHE A 34 -17.89 12.74 0.98
C PHE A 34 -18.23 13.74 2.06
N LEU A 35 -17.89 13.45 3.32
CA LEU A 35 -18.13 14.38 4.44
C LEU A 35 -17.24 15.62 4.38
N MET A 36 -16.00 15.48 3.89
CA MET A 36 -15.07 16.61 3.82
C MET A 36 -15.42 17.61 2.71
N ASN A 37 -15.68 17.14 1.51
CA ASN A 37 -16.02 18.02 0.39
C ASN A 37 -16.75 17.27 -0.74
N PRO A 38 -18.09 17.24 -0.73
CA PRO A 38 -18.86 16.59 -1.80
C PRO A 38 -18.61 17.17 -3.18
N GLY A 39 -18.35 18.49 -3.28
CA GLY A 39 -18.14 19.19 -4.56
C GLY A 39 -16.88 18.73 -5.32
N PHE A 40 -15.87 18.22 -4.60
CA PHE A 40 -14.65 17.64 -5.17
C PHE A 40 -14.51 16.16 -4.81
N PHE A 41 -15.62 15.43 -4.79
CA PHE A 41 -15.68 14.07 -4.29
C PHE A 41 -14.66 13.13 -4.92
N VAL A 42 -14.57 13.08 -6.25
CA VAL A 42 -13.62 12.19 -6.94
C VAL A 42 -12.17 12.57 -6.63
N ALA A 43 -11.84 13.85 -6.77
CA ALA A 43 -10.51 14.36 -6.47
C ALA A 43 -10.11 14.11 -5.01
N GLY A 44 -10.97 14.49 -4.07
CA GLY A 44 -10.76 14.28 -2.64
C GLY A 44 -10.60 12.79 -2.28
N THR A 45 -11.44 11.91 -2.83
CA THR A 45 -11.40 10.48 -2.57
C THR A 45 -10.06 9.87 -3.00
N TYR A 46 -9.57 10.19 -4.21
CA TYR A 46 -8.27 9.71 -4.70
C TYR A 46 -7.09 10.32 -3.96
N ASN A 47 -7.19 11.59 -3.57
CA ASN A 47 -6.16 12.25 -2.78
C ASN A 47 -5.96 11.56 -1.42
N TRP A 48 -7.02 11.40 -0.64
CA TRP A 48 -6.97 10.73 0.66
C TRP A 48 -6.55 9.27 0.52
N TRP A 49 -7.02 8.58 -0.54
CA TRP A 49 -6.65 7.20 -0.83
C TRP A 49 -5.16 7.05 -1.07
N SER A 50 -4.57 7.88 -1.92
CA SER A 50 -3.15 7.81 -2.27
C SER A 50 -2.21 8.22 -1.12
N ILE A 51 -2.63 9.18 -0.28
CA ILE A 51 -1.77 9.76 0.76
C ILE A 51 -1.88 9.00 2.08
N ILE A 52 -3.07 8.57 2.47
CA ILE A 52 -3.30 8.01 3.81
C ILE A 52 -3.81 6.58 3.76
N PHE A 53 -4.96 6.35 3.13
CA PHE A 53 -5.67 5.09 3.32
C PHE A 53 -4.94 3.89 2.72
N MET A 54 -4.38 4.01 1.52
CA MET A 54 -3.64 2.92 0.87
C MET A 54 -2.32 2.61 1.56
N PRO A 55 -1.42 3.59 1.86
CA PRO A 55 -0.20 3.35 2.60
C PRO A 55 -0.44 2.78 4.00
N VAL A 56 -1.41 3.31 4.75
CA VAL A 56 -1.77 2.81 6.08
C VAL A 56 -2.32 1.39 6.00
N MET A 57 -3.18 1.09 5.03
CA MET A 57 -3.73 -0.25 4.81
C MET A 57 -2.62 -1.26 4.51
N ILE A 58 -1.67 -0.94 3.62
CA ILE A 58 -0.53 -1.82 3.32
C ILE A 58 0.28 -2.09 4.59
N ALA A 59 0.61 -1.04 5.35
CA ALA A 59 1.36 -1.18 6.59
C ALA A 59 0.62 -2.01 7.63
N LEU A 60 -0.70 -1.83 7.78
CA LEU A 60 -1.54 -2.63 8.67
C LEU A 60 -1.59 -4.09 8.26
N LEU A 61 -1.74 -4.40 6.96
CA LEU A 61 -1.72 -5.79 6.47
C LEU A 61 -0.38 -6.46 6.77
N CYS A 62 0.73 -5.75 6.58
CA CYS A 62 2.07 -6.23 6.91
C CYS A 62 2.24 -6.47 8.41
N ALA A 63 1.82 -5.51 9.22
CA ALA A 63 1.93 -5.57 10.67
C ALA A 63 1.05 -6.66 11.29
N LEU A 64 -0.18 -6.83 10.80
CA LEU A 64 -1.08 -7.92 11.23
C LEU A 64 -0.56 -9.30 10.82
N SER A 65 0.05 -9.42 9.63
CA SER A 65 0.71 -10.66 9.21
C SER A 65 1.85 -11.04 10.16
N HIS A 66 2.69 -10.05 10.54
CA HIS A 66 3.75 -10.25 11.53
C HIS A 66 3.18 -10.62 12.91
N GLN A 67 2.21 -9.85 13.40
CA GLN A 67 1.64 -10.05 14.74
C GLN A 67 1.02 -11.45 14.89
N LYS A 68 0.40 -11.96 13.85
CA LYS A 68 -0.17 -13.30 13.82
C LYS A 68 0.88 -14.38 14.01
N GLU A 69 2.00 -14.30 13.30
CA GLU A 69 3.10 -15.27 13.45
C GLU A 69 3.78 -15.14 14.82
N LYS A 70 3.97 -13.90 15.30
CA LYS A 70 4.54 -13.66 16.63
C LYS A 70 3.67 -14.26 17.73
N LYS A 71 2.34 -14.07 17.68
CA LYS A 71 1.40 -14.59 18.67
C LYS A 71 1.21 -16.10 18.61
N ALA A 72 1.26 -16.72 17.41
CA ALA A 72 1.02 -18.14 17.25
C ALA A 72 2.15 -19.01 17.83
N SER A 73 3.41 -18.68 17.53
CA SER A 73 4.55 -19.48 17.94
C SER A 73 5.88 -18.72 17.94
N ASN A 74 5.84 -17.40 17.92
CA ASN A 74 7.02 -16.54 17.74
C ASN A 74 7.90 -17.00 16.55
N TYR A 75 7.26 -17.31 15.40
CA TYR A 75 7.87 -17.86 14.19
C TYR A 75 8.46 -19.27 14.32
N ASN A 76 8.50 -19.87 15.50
CA ASN A 76 9.08 -21.21 15.67
C ASN A 76 8.41 -22.26 14.77
N GLY A 77 7.09 -22.19 14.61
CA GLY A 77 6.35 -23.10 13.72
C GLY A 77 6.82 -23.03 12.25
N ILE A 78 7.29 -21.88 11.78
CA ILE A 78 7.84 -21.72 10.43
C ILE A 78 9.30 -22.18 10.39
N PHE A 79 10.10 -21.80 11.38
CA PHE A 79 11.53 -22.07 11.39
C PHE A 79 11.90 -23.53 11.70
N SER A 80 11.03 -24.26 12.41
CA SER A 80 11.20 -25.70 12.66
C SER A 80 10.61 -26.58 11.54
N SER A 81 9.81 -26.03 10.65
CA SER A 81 9.23 -26.77 9.53
C SER A 81 10.23 -26.97 8.39
N PRO A 82 10.16 -28.06 7.63
CA PRO A 82 11.03 -28.30 6.46
C PRO A 82 10.57 -27.48 5.25
N VAL A 83 10.50 -26.15 5.40
CA VAL A 83 10.03 -25.21 4.38
C VAL A 83 11.14 -24.27 3.92
N GLN A 84 11.09 -23.85 2.66
CA GLN A 84 12.02 -22.89 2.11
C GLN A 84 11.62 -21.47 2.56
N LEU A 85 12.35 -20.90 3.53
CA LEU A 85 12.03 -19.62 4.16
C LEU A 85 11.90 -18.47 3.15
N HIS A 86 12.70 -18.47 2.09
CA HIS A 86 12.59 -17.46 1.04
C HIS A 86 11.27 -17.54 0.27
N MET A 87 10.72 -18.75 0.07
CA MET A 87 9.40 -18.93 -0.55
C MET A 87 8.27 -18.46 0.37
N VAL A 88 8.40 -18.69 1.68
CA VAL A 88 7.45 -18.16 2.68
C VAL A 88 7.44 -16.63 2.64
N TRP A 89 8.63 -15.99 2.57
CA TRP A 89 8.72 -14.53 2.49
C TRP A 89 8.06 -13.96 1.24
N TYR A 90 8.37 -14.52 0.07
CA TYR A 90 7.73 -14.09 -1.18
C TYR A 90 6.22 -14.38 -1.19
N ALA A 91 5.77 -15.48 -0.58
CA ALA A 91 4.35 -15.77 -0.45
C ALA A 91 3.63 -14.73 0.42
N LYS A 92 4.24 -14.27 1.53
CA LYS A 92 3.69 -13.17 2.34
C LYS A 92 3.54 -11.89 1.53
N ILE A 93 4.60 -11.50 0.81
CA ILE A 93 4.57 -10.32 -0.09
C ILE A 93 3.45 -10.47 -1.12
N SER A 94 3.35 -11.63 -1.79
CA SER A 94 2.34 -11.88 -2.83
C SER A 94 0.91 -11.82 -2.28
N VAL A 95 0.66 -12.42 -1.10
CA VAL A 95 -0.68 -12.39 -0.49
C VAL A 95 -1.08 -10.96 -0.14
N ILE A 96 -0.18 -10.16 0.44
CA ILE A 96 -0.47 -8.77 0.79
C ILE A 96 -0.69 -7.94 -0.48
N ALA A 97 0.11 -8.14 -1.54
CA ALA A 97 -0.11 -7.49 -2.83
C ALA A 97 -1.47 -7.84 -3.44
N LEU A 98 -1.92 -9.11 -3.35
CA LEU A 98 -3.25 -9.52 -3.80
C LEU A 98 -4.37 -8.90 -2.96
N TYR A 99 -4.19 -8.78 -1.65
CA TYR A 99 -5.17 -8.15 -0.76
C TYR A 99 -5.26 -6.64 -1.01
N SER A 100 -4.12 -5.97 -1.25
CA SER A 100 -4.12 -4.55 -1.62
C SER A 100 -4.76 -4.32 -3.00
N LEU A 101 -4.52 -5.20 -3.97
CA LEU A 101 -5.19 -5.16 -5.27
C LEU A 101 -6.70 -5.39 -5.14
N ALA A 102 -7.12 -6.37 -4.33
CA ALA A 102 -8.53 -6.62 -4.06
C ALA A 102 -9.22 -5.41 -3.42
N SER A 103 -8.54 -4.74 -2.48
CA SER A 103 -9.05 -3.51 -1.87
C SER A 103 -9.16 -2.37 -2.88
N GLN A 104 -8.20 -2.27 -3.80
CA GLN A 104 -8.24 -1.30 -4.90
C GLN A 104 -9.40 -1.56 -5.85
N ALA A 105 -9.70 -2.84 -6.14
CA ALA A 105 -10.87 -3.21 -6.94
C ALA A 105 -12.20 -2.89 -6.23
N VAL A 106 -12.28 -3.13 -4.92
CA VAL A 106 -13.45 -2.75 -4.10
C VAL A 106 -13.61 -1.23 -4.05
N PHE A 107 -12.51 -0.49 -3.89
CA PHE A 107 -12.51 0.97 -3.94
C PHE A 107 -13.07 1.49 -5.27
N LEU A 108 -12.60 0.95 -6.40
CA LEU A 108 -13.14 1.28 -7.71
C LEU A 108 -14.64 0.93 -7.82
N GLY A 109 -15.04 -0.24 -7.31
CA GLY A 109 -16.44 -0.65 -7.27
C GLY A 109 -17.33 0.32 -6.51
N PHE A 110 -16.86 0.80 -5.35
CA PHE A 110 -17.58 1.82 -4.59
C PHE A 110 -17.65 3.16 -5.35
N MET A 111 -16.57 3.57 -6.02
CA MET A 111 -16.59 4.77 -6.86
C MET A 111 -17.63 4.67 -7.98
N VAL A 112 -17.75 3.51 -8.62
CA VAL A 112 -18.78 3.24 -9.64
C VAL A 112 -20.18 3.33 -9.03
N VAL A 113 -20.41 2.76 -7.85
CA VAL A 113 -21.70 2.85 -7.15
C VAL A 113 -22.03 4.30 -6.83
N MET A 114 -21.08 5.09 -6.34
CA MET A 114 -21.28 6.50 -6.01
C MET A 114 -21.66 7.36 -7.23
N GLN A 115 -21.21 6.99 -8.43
CA GLN A 115 -21.63 7.67 -9.66
C GLN A 115 -23.14 7.56 -9.92
N PHE A 116 -23.75 6.43 -9.54
CA PHE A 116 -25.21 6.26 -9.67
C PHE A 116 -25.99 6.94 -8.54
N VAL A 117 -25.40 7.06 -7.36
CA VAL A 117 -26.04 7.67 -6.18
C VAL A 117 -26.00 9.20 -6.25
N ILE A 118 -24.87 9.77 -6.66
CA ILE A 118 -24.63 11.22 -6.73
C ILE A 118 -23.95 11.61 -8.05
N PRO A 119 -24.66 11.52 -9.20
CA PRO A 119 -24.06 11.72 -10.53
C PRO A 119 -23.37 13.09 -10.71
N GLN A 120 -23.90 14.13 -10.04
CA GLN A 120 -23.36 15.50 -10.14
C GLN A 120 -21.96 15.67 -9.50
N PHE A 121 -21.56 14.76 -8.62
CA PHE A 121 -20.27 14.84 -7.91
C PHE A 121 -19.28 13.74 -8.32
N SER A 122 -19.71 12.76 -9.08
CA SER A 122 -18.92 11.56 -9.39
C SER A 122 -18.92 11.24 -10.88
N SER A 123 -18.12 11.99 -11.67
CA SER A 123 -17.85 11.59 -13.06
C SER A 123 -16.67 10.61 -13.12
N ILE A 124 -16.93 9.37 -13.57
CA ILE A 124 -15.88 8.36 -13.74
C ILE A 124 -15.49 8.27 -15.21
N HIS A 125 -14.30 8.73 -15.52
CA HIS A 125 -13.68 8.59 -16.83
C HIS A 125 -12.82 7.30 -16.90
N LEU A 126 -12.47 6.86 -18.10
CA LEU A 126 -11.61 5.68 -18.32
C LEU A 126 -10.25 5.82 -17.63
N THR A 127 -9.75 7.04 -17.46
CA THR A 127 -8.52 7.37 -16.73
C THR A 127 -8.56 6.94 -15.25
N VAL A 128 -9.75 6.84 -14.66
CA VAL A 128 -9.96 6.37 -13.28
C VAL A 128 -9.54 4.90 -13.12
N ILE A 129 -9.79 4.05 -14.11
CA ILE A 129 -9.34 2.65 -14.10
C ILE A 129 -7.82 2.59 -14.17
N ALA A 130 -7.21 3.39 -15.06
CA ALA A 130 -5.76 3.51 -15.14
C ALA A 130 -5.16 4.02 -13.83
N ALA A 131 -5.76 5.05 -13.22
CA ALA A 131 -5.34 5.59 -11.93
C ALA A 131 -5.31 4.52 -10.84
N ASN A 132 -6.33 3.66 -10.75
CA ASN A 132 -6.37 2.56 -9.78
C ASN A 132 -5.21 1.58 -9.95
N LEU A 133 -4.94 1.16 -11.18
CA LEU A 133 -3.86 0.21 -11.46
C LEU A 133 -2.48 0.85 -11.19
N LEU A 134 -2.30 2.08 -11.63
CA LEU A 134 -1.06 2.82 -11.43
C LEU A 134 -0.78 3.09 -9.96
N LEU A 135 -1.81 3.44 -9.18
CA LEU A 135 -1.68 3.62 -7.75
C LEU A 135 -1.23 2.33 -7.06
N TRP A 136 -1.84 1.19 -7.40
CA TRP A 136 -1.43 -0.10 -6.87
C TRP A 136 0.02 -0.44 -7.24
N LEU A 137 0.41 -0.25 -8.50
CA LEU A 137 1.77 -0.54 -8.96
C LEU A 137 2.81 0.34 -8.24
N THR A 138 2.51 1.62 -8.05
CA THR A 138 3.44 2.58 -7.43
C THR A 138 3.54 2.45 -5.90
N THR A 139 2.64 1.71 -5.25
CA THR A 139 2.70 1.42 -3.81
C THR A 139 3.26 0.03 -3.47
N LEU A 140 3.52 -0.84 -4.45
CA LEU A 140 3.99 -2.21 -4.19
C LEU A 140 5.29 -2.28 -3.38
N TRP A 141 6.21 -1.33 -3.57
CA TRP A 141 7.50 -1.28 -2.86
C TRP A 141 7.34 -1.14 -1.33
N GLU A 142 6.21 -0.61 -0.86
CA GLU A 142 5.90 -0.45 0.56
C GLU A 142 5.75 -1.81 1.27
N ILE A 143 5.29 -2.86 0.57
CA ILE A 143 5.00 -4.16 1.17
C ILE A 143 6.25 -4.81 1.79
N PRO A 144 7.35 -5.04 1.04
CA PRO A 144 8.52 -5.70 1.61
C PRO A 144 9.19 -4.89 2.73
N ILE A 145 9.21 -3.56 2.63
CA ILE A 145 9.81 -2.70 3.66
C ILE A 145 8.93 -2.67 4.92
N CYS A 146 7.62 -2.55 4.80
CA CYS A 146 6.70 -2.57 5.94
C CYS A 146 6.69 -3.94 6.65
N LEU A 147 6.76 -5.05 5.91
CA LEU A 147 6.92 -6.38 6.50
C LEU A 147 8.23 -6.49 7.32
N TRP A 148 9.32 -5.96 6.78
CA TRP A 148 10.61 -5.97 7.45
C TRP A 148 10.60 -5.09 8.71
N ILE A 149 10.05 -3.87 8.63
CA ILE A 149 9.94 -2.95 9.76
C ILE A 149 9.03 -3.55 10.84
N ALA A 150 7.87 -4.09 10.46
CA ALA A 150 6.94 -4.73 11.40
C ALA A 150 7.61 -5.85 12.18
N ARG A 151 8.45 -6.66 11.51
CA ARG A 151 9.18 -7.76 12.14
C ARG A 151 10.29 -7.28 13.07
N LYS A 152 11.03 -6.23 12.69
CA LYS A 152 12.20 -5.76 13.43
C LYS A 152 11.85 -4.79 14.56
N PHE A 153 10.89 -3.91 14.33
CA PHE A 153 10.54 -2.80 15.21
C PHE A 153 9.10 -2.86 15.74
N GLY A 154 8.31 -3.82 15.26
CA GLY A 154 6.95 -4.03 15.73
C GLY A 154 5.87 -3.36 14.88
N PHE A 155 4.62 -3.57 15.34
CA PHE A 155 3.41 -3.18 14.63
C PHE A 155 3.32 -1.66 14.38
N ILE A 156 3.48 -0.87 15.44
CA ILE A 156 3.30 0.59 15.40
C ILE A 156 4.34 1.24 14.49
N SER A 157 5.59 0.78 14.56
CA SER A 157 6.68 1.34 13.75
C SER A 157 6.45 1.21 12.25
N ALA A 158 5.88 0.09 11.79
CA ALA A 158 5.57 -0.08 10.37
C ALA A 158 4.46 0.87 9.89
N VAL A 159 3.42 1.06 10.72
CA VAL A 159 2.31 1.96 10.41
C VAL A 159 2.78 3.41 10.40
N LEU A 160 3.49 3.84 11.44
CA LEU A 160 4.02 5.21 11.53
C LEU A 160 5.01 5.53 10.41
N PHE A 161 5.91 4.61 10.09
CA PHE A 161 6.88 4.78 9.00
C PHE A 161 6.19 5.06 7.66
N ASN A 162 5.19 4.26 7.30
CA ASN A 162 4.54 4.41 6.01
C ASN A 162 3.59 5.62 5.98
N MET A 163 2.83 5.83 7.05
CA MET A 163 1.93 6.96 7.18
C MET A 163 2.69 8.30 7.16
N LEU A 164 3.71 8.46 8.00
CA LEU A 164 4.49 9.70 8.06
C LEU A 164 5.31 9.90 6.77
N GLY A 165 5.87 8.83 6.21
CA GLY A 165 6.56 8.89 4.92
C GLY A 165 5.65 9.45 3.81
N SER A 166 4.43 8.96 3.71
CA SER A 166 3.48 9.42 2.70
C SER A 166 2.97 10.85 2.98
N ILE A 167 2.52 11.15 4.20
CA ILE A 167 1.95 12.46 4.54
C ILE A 167 3.01 13.57 4.49
N VAL A 168 4.18 13.34 5.09
CA VAL A 168 5.20 14.38 5.20
C VAL A 168 6.06 14.42 3.95
N LEU A 169 6.78 13.32 3.66
CA LEU A 169 7.73 13.30 2.55
C LEU A 169 7.02 13.21 1.19
N GLY A 170 5.95 12.40 1.10
CA GLY A 170 5.20 12.19 -0.14
C GLY A 170 4.59 13.49 -0.67
N ILE A 171 3.81 14.20 0.14
CA ILE A 171 3.14 15.44 -0.27
C ILE A 171 4.18 16.53 -0.61
N MET A 172 5.18 16.74 0.26
CA MET A 172 6.17 17.81 0.08
C MET A 172 6.99 17.66 -1.19
N SER A 173 7.30 16.42 -1.61
CA SER A 173 8.12 16.19 -2.80
C SER A 173 7.34 15.94 -4.08
N ALA A 174 6.05 15.63 -4.03
CA ALA A 174 5.28 15.28 -5.22
C ALA A 174 5.19 16.41 -6.25
N SER A 175 5.19 17.68 -5.84
CA SER A 175 5.21 18.85 -6.72
C SER A 175 6.63 19.30 -7.11
N SER A 176 7.66 18.77 -6.43
CA SER A 176 9.06 19.15 -6.67
C SER A 176 9.60 18.55 -7.98
N PRO A 177 10.58 19.19 -8.64
CA PRO A 177 11.31 18.60 -9.77
C PRO A 177 12.08 17.32 -9.37
N PHE A 178 12.38 17.12 -8.08
CA PHE A 178 13.08 15.96 -7.53
C PHE A 178 12.13 14.87 -6.99
N TRP A 179 10.85 14.88 -7.38
CA TRP A 179 9.85 13.90 -6.93
C TRP A 179 10.29 12.45 -7.10
N TRP A 180 11.05 12.14 -8.13
CA TRP A 180 11.53 10.80 -8.46
C TRP A 180 12.48 10.19 -7.42
N LEU A 181 13.14 11.01 -6.58
CA LEU A 181 14.02 10.55 -5.48
C LEU A 181 13.24 10.02 -4.27
N ASN A 182 11.98 10.42 -4.13
CA ASN A 182 11.16 10.05 -2.98
C ASN A 182 10.09 9.03 -3.37
N PRO A 183 10.20 7.77 -2.91
CA PRO A 183 9.25 6.72 -3.28
C PRO A 183 7.80 7.01 -2.87
N TRP A 184 7.57 7.68 -1.74
CA TRP A 184 6.21 8.04 -1.31
C TRP A 184 5.54 9.09 -2.19
N SER A 185 6.30 9.87 -2.94
CA SER A 185 5.73 10.83 -3.89
C SER A 185 5.19 10.18 -5.17
N TRP A 186 5.67 8.98 -5.55
CA TRP A 186 5.31 8.36 -6.82
C TRP A 186 3.81 8.09 -6.96
N PRO A 187 3.11 7.45 -5.98
CA PRO A 187 1.67 7.26 -6.07
C PRO A 187 0.90 8.60 -6.11
N ILE A 188 1.34 9.61 -5.34
CA ILE A 188 0.71 10.92 -5.31
C ILE A 188 0.91 11.65 -6.66
N ARG A 189 2.13 11.62 -7.19
CA ARG A 189 2.49 12.29 -8.45
C ARG A 189 1.75 11.72 -9.66
N VAL A 190 1.51 10.41 -9.68
CA VAL A 190 0.77 9.74 -10.74
C VAL A 190 -0.72 10.12 -10.73
N MET A 191 -1.28 10.49 -9.58
CA MET A 191 -2.67 10.96 -9.50
C MET A 191 -2.86 12.34 -10.16
N CYS A 192 -1.82 13.14 -10.29
CA CYS A 192 -1.92 14.44 -10.94
C CYS A 192 -2.40 14.34 -12.41
N PRO A 193 -1.72 13.60 -13.31
CA PRO A 193 -2.19 13.47 -14.70
C PRO A 193 -3.41 12.56 -14.86
N THR A 194 -3.62 11.58 -13.98
CA THR A 194 -4.68 10.58 -14.17
C THR A 194 -6.05 11.04 -13.68
N ILE A 195 -6.08 11.73 -12.54
CA ILE A 195 -7.32 12.23 -11.90
C ILE A 195 -7.45 13.74 -12.02
N GLY A 196 -6.36 14.46 -12.34
CA GLY A 196 -6.37 15.93 -12.41
C GLY A 196 -6.34 16.59 -11.04
N ILE A 197 -5.59 16.02 -10.08
CA ILE A 197 -5.51 16.53 -8.70
C ILE A 197 -4.09 16.97 -8.36
N HIS A 198 -3.98 18.11 -7.71
CA HIS A 198 -2.76 18.57 -7.06
C HIS A 198 -2.47 17.74 -5.80
N PRO A 199 -1.21 17.53 -5.39
CA PRO A 199 -0.86 16.79 -4.16
C PRO A 199 -1.53 17.27 -2.87
N ASN A 200 -2.02 18.50 -2.82
CA ASN A 200 -2.82 19.03 -1.70
C ASN A 200 -4.32 18.72 -1.80
N GLY A 201 -4.78 18.00 -2.83
CA GLY A 201 -6.18 17.59 -3.00
C GLY A 201 -7.08 18.56 -3.78
N VAL A 202 -6.54 19.68 -4.24
CA VAL A 202 -7.28 20.64 -5.08
C VAL A 202 -7.25 20.18 -6.54
N PRO A 203 -8.34 20.28 -7.32
CA PRO A 203 -8.30 20.02 -8.75
C PRO A 203 -7.27 20.88 -9.46
N LEU A 204 -6.57 20.30 -10.43
CA LEU A 204 -5.61 21.01 -11.27
C LEU A 204 -6.32 21.85 -12.34
N GLU A 205 -5.78 23.01 -12.65
CA GLU A 205 -6.23 23.83 -13.74
C GLU A 205 -5.78 23.28 -15.10
N ASN A 206 -6.48 23.67 -16.17
CA ASN A 206 -6.09 23.28 -17.53
C ASN A 206 -4.74 23.91 -17.89
N GLY A 207 -3.79 23.05 -18.31
CA GLY A 207 -2.44 23.48 -18.67
C GLY A 207 -1.41 23.48 -17.54
N ASP A 208 -1.80 23.05 -16.33
CA ASP A 208 -0.85 22.87 -15.23
C ASP A 208 0.24 21.84 -15.61
N PRO A 209 1.55 22.15 -15.39
CA PRO A 209 2.65 21.22 -15.68
C PRO A 209 2.53 19.85 -14.99
N LEU A 210 1.79 19.78 -13.88
CA LEU A 210 1.55 18.52 -13.14
C LEU A 210 0.66 17.54 -13.91
N THR A 211 -0.09 17.99 -14.92
CA THR A 211 -0.95 17.13 -15.76
C THR A 211 -0.18 16.30 -16.78
N SER A 212 1.15 16.47 -16.86
CA SER A 212 2.00 15.75 -17.81
C SER A 212 2.07 14.24 -17.53
N TRP A 213 1.69 13.43 -18.51
CA TRP A 213 1.78 11.97 -18.45
C TRP A 213 3.20 11.40 -18.52
N VAL A 214 4.18 12.21 -18.85
CA VAL A 214 5.60 11.82 -18.93
C VAL A 214 6.13 11.31 -17.58
N VAL A 215 5.48 11.66 -16.47
CA VAL A 215 5.87 11.20 -15.13
C VAL A 215 5.46 9.76 -14.83
N VAL A 216 4.48 9.21 -15.56
CA VAL A 216 3.91 7.88 -15.26
C VAL A 216 4.90 6.74 -15.52
N PRO A 217 5.56 6.63 -16.70
CA PRO A 217 6.52 5.55 -16.95
C PRO A 217 7.66 5.50 -15.93
N PRO A 218 8.37 6.60 -15.62
CA PRO A 218 9.44 6.54 -14.61
C PRO A 218 8.92 6.20 -13.22
N ALA A 219 7.75 6.69 -12.80
CA ALA A 219 7.17 6.32 -11.50
C ALA A 219 6.93 4.82 -11.38
N VAL A 220 6.36 4.19 -12.41
CA VAL A 220 6.11 2.74 -12.43
C VAL A 220 7.41 1.97 -12.45
N VAL A 221 8.37 2.33 -13.30
CA VAL A 221 9.66 1.63 -13.41
C VAL A 221 10.42 1.71 -12.09
N LEU A 222 10.53 2.88 -11.49
CA LEU A 222 11.20 3.09 -10.20
C LEU A 222 10.53 2.26 -9.09
N SER A 223 9.19 2.23 -9.05
CA SER A 223 8.44 1.44 -8.07
C SER A 223 8.67 -0.05 -8.20
N VAL A 224 8.64 -0.59 -9.42
CA VAL A 224 8.86 -2.02 -9.68
C VAL A 224 10.31 -2.41 -9.37
N VAL A 225 11.27 -1.58 -9.76
CA VAL A 225 12.69 -1.81 -9.45
C VAL A 225 12.93 -1.78 -7.94
N LEU A 226 12.41 -0.77 -7.25
CA LEU A 226 12.55 -0.66 -5.80
C LEU A 226 11.86 -1.84 -5.08
N PHE A 227 10.66 -2.23 -5.53
CA PHE A 227 9.97 -3.43 -5.02
C PHE A 227 10.84 -4.68 -5.14
N ALA A 228 11.43 -4.93 -6.33
CA ALA A 228 12.28 -6.09 -6.57
C ALA A 228 13.54 -6.08 -5.69
N ILE A 229 14.18 -4.92 -5.54
CA ILE A 229 15.35 -4.73 -4.67
C ILE A 229 14.98 -5.01 -3.20
N LEU A 230 13.92 -4.36 -2.70
CA LEU A 230 13.51 -4.51 -1.31
C LEU A 230 13.01 -5.93 -1.00
N ALA A 231 12.29 -6.58 -1.92
CA ALA A 231 11.87 -7.97 -1.76
C ALA A 231 13.06 -8.92 -1.63
N ARG A 232 14.14 -8.68 -2.40
CA ARG A 232 15.39 -9.47 -2.32
C ARG A 232 16.19 -9.17 -1.05
N LEU A 233 16.33 -7.91 -0.66
CA LEU A 233 17.10 -7.51 0.51
C LEU A 233 16.42 -7.96 1.82
N THR A 234 15.12 -7.72 1.95
CA THR A 234 14.36 -8.08 3.14
C THR A 234 14.23 -9.58 3.34
N ARG A 235 14.23 -10.37 2.26
CA ARG A 235 14.30 -11.83 2.31
C ARG A 235 15.50 -12.34 3.12
N ARG A 236 16.67 -11.71 2.96
CA ARG A 236 17.91 -12.13 3.65
C ARG A 236 17.80 -12.02 5.17
N SER A 237 16.98 -11.09 5.66
CA SER A 237 16.75 -10.93 7.08
C SER A 237 15.75 -11.96 7.66
N PHE A 238 15.00 -12.66 6.80
CA PHE A 238 14.03 -13.69 7.22
C PHE A 238 14.73 -15.01 7.52
N SER A 239 15.41 -15.08 8.67
CA SER A 239 16.16 -16.26 9.13
C SER A 239 16.08 -16.41 10.66
N PRO A 240 16.24 -17.64 11.21
CA PRO A 240 16.22 -17.91 12.66
C PRO A 240 17.31 -17.17 13.44
N ALA A 241 18.46 -16.93 12.83
CA ALA A 241 19.60 -16.27 13.48
C ALA A 241 19.34 -14.81 13.83
N VAL A 242 18.51 -14.13 13.04
CA VAL A 242 18.16 -12.70 13.28
C VAL A 242 17.16 -12.58 14.42
N ASP A 243 16.20 -13.50 14.53
CA ASP A 243 15.19 -13.48 15.60
C ASP A 243 15.78 -13.77 16.98
N ARG A 244 16.76 -14.66 17.09
CA ARG A 244 17.46 -14.92 18.38
C ARG A 244 18.19 -13.69 18.92
N LYS A 245 18.68 -12.82 18.05
CA LYS A 245 19.33 -11.56 18.46
C LYS A 245 18.33 -10.50 18.92
N SER A 246 17.12 -10.44 18.34
CA SER A 246 16.08 -9.50 18.78
C SER A 246 15.51 -9.88 20.14
N ILE A 247 15.26 -11.16 20.36
CA ILE A 247 14.76 -11.69 21.66
C ILE A 247 15.74 -11.40 22.79
N LYS A 248 17.07 -11.54 22.57
CA LYS A 248 18.07 -11.22 23.58
C LYS A 248 18.16 -9.72 23.91
N ARG A 249 17.77 -8.82 22.98
CA ARG A 249 17.73 -7.38 23.21
C ARG A 249 16.47 -6.90 23.94
N GLU A 250 15.36 -7.65 23.85
CA GLU A 250 14.12 -7.34 24.58
C GLU A 250 14.12 -7.91 26.01
N ALA A 251 15.04 -8.84 26.32
CA ALA A 251 15.16 -9.51 27.62
C ALA A 251 16.29 -8.97 28.52
N GLY A 252 17.08 -8.02 28.10
CA GLY A 252 18.12 -7.33 28.84
C GLY A 252 17.90 -5.83 28.85
#